data_2f617e8911b9d2344795d84253137096
#
_entry.id   2f617e8911b9d2344795d84253137096
#
_cell.length_a   1.000
_cell.length_b   1.000
_cell.length_c   1.000
_cell.angle_alpha   90.00
_cell.angle_beta   90.00
_cell.angle_gamma   90.00
#
_symmetry.space_group_name_H-M   'P 1'
#
loop_
_entity.id
_entity.type
_entity.pdbx_description
1 polymer ?
#
loop_
_entity_poly.entity_id
_entity_poly.type
_entity_poly.pdbx_seq_one_letter_code
_entity_poly.pdbx_strand_id
1 'polypeptide(L)'
;MSAKPKNKTPQTRGKQPDLIVAKIVSEFKDRTRAEIRKWRQALEMAGDVNTPRLYALQDLYDNLKDDGHFISQIELRKAATLCAPFHIQDRRTGEIDEEKTKLFMTEWFYNFMEDALEAPHYGYTLLELTDPSTMSFTLVPRRNVVPTLSLVLPEVNATTGISYATGFENTLIHVGKPTDLGLMANICGQLIWKRNAQQSWAEFSEKYGQPLITATTNKTSQGDLDKIESMLTALGEAAQAVLPEGTTIDIKPFAGSDAYQVYDKQIDRINTEIGKPITGGTMISDNGSSRSQSEVHERNLDGKIAAADRRIITFTVNNQLLRIMQACGLPINPETDEFIFDTTVQLSLKDYFEIVTRLLDKGYPIPTKWISKTFNIPIDGDPKPVQQPSPFKQPPKAQATPGGFLANFQ
;
A
#
# COMPACT_ATOMS: atom_id res chain seq x y z
N MET A 1 8.95 36.47 -61.32
CA MET A 1 8.85 37.20 -60.02
C MET A 1 8.59 36.17 -58.96
N SER A 2 9.62 35.78 -58.24
CA SER A 2 9.57 34.71 -57.20
C SER A 2 9.33 35.37 -55.84
N ALA A 3 8.24 34.96 -55.14
CA ALA A 3 7.86 35.50 -53.84
C ALA A 3 8.74 34.84 -52.74
N LYS A 4 9.48 35.66 -51.97
CA LYS A 4 10.24 35.23 -50.79
C LYS A 4 9.33 34.72 -49.69
N PRO A 5 9.69 33.62 -48.99
CA PRO A 5 8.93 33.16 -47.85
C PRO A 5 9.11 34.13 -46.67
N LYS A 6 7.96 34.48 -46.01
CA LYS A 6 7.92 35.31 -44.82
C LYS A 6 8.55 34.50 -43.62
N ASN A 7 9.66 35.01 -43.08
CA ASN A 7 10.22 34.58 -41.81
C ASN A 7 9.15 34.66 -40.70
N LYS A 8 8.77 33.52 -40.13
CA LYS A 8 8.01 33.47 -38.88
C LYS A 8 8.95 33.88 -37.74
N THR A 9 8.62 34.95 -37.09
CA THR A 9 9.27 35.42 -35.84
C THR A 9 9.23 34.27 -34.83
N PRO A 10 10.37 33.94 -34.18
CA PRO A 10 10.36 32.93 -33.12
C PRO A 10 9.44 33.43 -31.99
N GLN A 11 8.43 32.67 -31.66
CA GLN A 11 7.68 32.86 -30.42
C GLN A 11 8.65 32.75 -29.25
N THR A 12 8.83 33.83 -28.53
CA THR A 12 9.55 33.86 -27.27
C THR A 12 8.84 32.89 -26.32
N ARG A 13 9.43 31.69 -26.12
CA ARG A 13 9.02 30.80 -25.02
C ARG A 13 9.11 31.65 -23.74
N GLY A 14 7.96 31.87 -23.10
CA GLY A 14 7.94 32.50 -21.77
C GLY A 14 8.96 31.77 -20.88
N LYS A 15 9.73 32.55 -20.13
CA LYS A 15 10.65 31.99 -19.14
C LYS A 15 9.86 31.00 -18.26
N GLN A 16 10.21 29.71 -18.31
CA GLN A 16 9.71 28.77 -17.34
C GLN A 16 10.07 29.30 -15.93
N PRO A 17 9.15 29.24 -14.95
CA PRO A 17 9.47 29.61 -13.59
C PRO A 17 10.62 28.74 -13.10
N ASP A 18 11.56 29.33 -12.33
CA ASP A 18 12.65 28.58 -11.73
C ASP A 18 12.11 27.46 -10.83
N LEU A 19 12.66 26.26 -10.95
CA LEU A 19 12.23 25.06 -10.19
C LEU A 19 12.29 25.32 -8.68
N ILE A 20 11.21 25.01 -7.97
CA ILE A 20 11.11 25.16 -6.50
C ILE A 20 12.03 24.15 -5.82
N VAL A 21 12.06 22.91 -6.27
CA VAL A 21 12.92 21.85 -5.71
C VAL A 21 14.40 22.26 -5.73
N ALA A 22 14.86 22.95 -6.80
CA ALA A 22 16.25 23.43 -6.91
C ALA A 22 16.62 24.52 -5.89
N LYS A 23 15.62 25.18 -5.28
CA LYS A 23 15.82 26.23 -4.27
C LYS A 23 15.82 25.70 -2.84
N ILE A 24 15.52 24.40 -2.63
CA ILE A 24 15.50 23.78 -1.31
C ILE A 24 16.92 23.43 -0.88
N VAL A 25 17.29 23.88 0.31
CA VAL A 25 18.56 23.54 0.94
C VAL A 25 18.46 22.16 1.58
N SER A 26 19.40 21.27 1.24
CA SER A 26 19.48 19.96 1.90
C SER A 26 19.98 20.12 3.33
N GLU A 27 19.15 19.73 4.30
CA GLU A 27 19.47 19.85 5.73
C GLU A 27 19.61 18.46 6.35
N PHE A 28 20.42 18.38 7.42
CA PHE A 28 20.57 17.16 8.21
C PHE A 28 19.25 16.79 8.88
N LYS A 29 18.86 15.50 8.76
CA LYS A 29 17.69 14.92 9.44
C LYS A 29 18.15 14.22 10.71
N ASP A 30 17.64 14.67 11.87
CA ASP A 30 17.85 13.98 13.14
C ASP A 30 17.03 12.67 13.16
N ARG A 31 17.73 11.53 13.08
CA ARG A 31 17.16 10.18 13.16
C ARG A 31 17.30 9.57 14.55
N THR A 32 17.42 10.38 15.59
CA THR A 32 17.48 9.88 16.96
C THR A 32 16.19 9.18 17.36
N ARG A 33 16.26 8.46 18.51
CA ARG A 33 15.13 7.70 19.06
C ARG A 33 13.84 8.53 19.05
N ALA A 34 12.80 8.01 18.38
CA ALA A 34 11.48 8.61 18.37
C ALA A 34 10.82 8.47 19.75
N GLU A 35 10.29 9.56 20.27
CA GLU A 35 9.61 9.62 21.57
C GLU A 35 8.20 10.16 21.41
N ILE A 36 7.27 9.66 22.23
CA ILE A 36 5.88 10.16 22.29
C ILE A 36 5.83 11.68 22.55
N ARG A 37 6.74 12.19 23.36
CA ARG A 37 6.84 13.64 23.63
C ARG A 37 7.20 14.43 22.38
N LYS A 38 8.20 14.00 21.61
CA LYS A 38 8.59 14.64 20.34
C LYS A 38 7.45 14.61 19.33
N TRP A 39 6.71 13.50 19.26
CA TRP A 39 5.54 13.38 18.38
C TRP A 39 4.44 14.39 18.76
N ARG A 40 4.10 14.52 20.04
CA ARG A 40 3.11 15.52 20.50
C ARG A 40 3.55 16.95 20.18
N GLN A 41 4.81 17.28 20.42
CA GLN A 41 5.36 18.59 20.07
C GLN A 41 5.30 18.85 18.55
N ALA A 42 5.61 17.84 17.72
CA ALA A 42 5.51 17.94 16.27
C ALA A 42 4.06 18.17 15.79
N LEU A 43 3.08 17.54 16.43
CA LEU A 43 1.65 17.79 16.16
C LEU A 43 1.24 19.22 16.56
N GLU A 44 1.70 19.73 17.70
CA GLU A 44 1.44 21.10 18.13
C GLU A 44 2.04 22.11 17.13
N MET A 45 3.27 21.89 16.67
CA MET A 45 3.91 22.73 15.64
C MET A 45 3.17 22.68 14.30
N ALA A 46 2.70 21.52 13.88
CA ALA A 46 1.94 21.36 12.65
C ALA A 46 0.56 22.01 12.72
N GLY A 47 -0.05 22.05 13.91
CA GLY A 47 -1.36 22.65 14.17
C GLY A 47 -1.33 24.13 14.52
N ASP A 48 -0.16 24.80 14.53
CA ASP A 48 -0.08 26.24 14.80
C ASP A 48 -0.85 27.02 13.74
N VAL A 49 -1.73 27.93 14.19
CA VAL A 49 -2.63 28.67 13.30
C VAL A 49 -1.89 29.77 12.52
N ASN A 50 -0.89 30.36 13.12
CA ASN A 50 -0.19 31.52 12.54
C ASN A 50 1.06 31.12 11.74
N THR A 51 1.82 30.17 12.28
CA THR A 51 3.11 29.72 11.71
C THR A 51 3.21 28.20 11.73
N PRO A 52 2.34 27.49 10.99
CA PRO A 52 2.40 26.02 10.97
C PRO A 52 3.75 25.54 10.44
N ARG A 53 4.31 24.52 11.08
CA ARG A 53 5.58 23.89 10.73
C ARG A 53 5.43 22.38 10.71
N LEU A 54 5.59 21.79 9.55
CA LEU A 54 5.39 20.36 9.36
C LEU A 54 6.68 19.55 9.41
N TYR A 55 7.86 20.21 9.37
CA TYR A 55 9.13 19.49 9.24
C TYR A 55 9.37 18.45 10.34
N ALA A 56 9.09 18.80 11.60
CA ALA A 56 9.30 17.88 12.71
C ALA A 56 8.39 16.64 12.62
N LEU A 57 7.17 16.82 12.13
CA LEU A 57 6.21 15.74 11.92
C LEU A 57 6.61 14.87 10.73
N GLN A 58 7.00 15.47 9.61
CA GLN A 58 7.41 14.75 8.41
C GLN A 58 8.75 14.01 8.62
N ASP A 59 9.70 14.58 9.36
CA ASP A 59 10.94 13.90 9.73
C ASP A 59 10.68 12.71 10.66
N LEU A 60 9.67 12.81 11.53
CA LEU A 60 9.23 11.69 12.36
C LEU A 60 8.60 10.58 11.50
N TYR A 61 7.76 10.93 10.52
CA TYR A 61 7.17 9.96 9.58
C TYR A 61 8.26 9.23 8.80
N ASP A 62 9.23 9.97 8.26
CA ASP A 62 10.38 9.39 7.55
C ASP A 62 11.22 8.45 8.44
N ASN A 63 11.30 8.72 9.74
CA ASN A 63 12.00 7.84 10.68
C ASN A 63 11.21 6.56 11.01
N LEU A 64 9.87 6.64 11.04
CA LEU A 64 9.01 5.52 11.42
C LEU A 64 8.60 4.64 10.23
N LYS A 65 8.69 5.13 9.00
CA LYS A 65 8.29 4.40 7.80
C LYS A 65 9.05 3.10 7.54
N ASP A 66 10.23 2.93 8.14
CA ASP A 66 11.08 1.75 7.94
C ASP A 66 10.55 0.50 8.70
N ASP A 67 9.38 0.56 9.35
CA ASP A 67 8.73 -0.59 9.96
C ASP A 67 8.18 -1.54 8.89
N GLY A 68 8.65 -2.80 8.90
CA GLY A 68 8.33 -3.78 7.86
C GLY A 68 6.83 -4.09 7.73
N HIS A 69 6.10 -4.17 8.86
CA HIS A 69 4.65 -4.40 8.82
C HIS A 69 3.93 -3.18 8.23
N PHE A 70 4.30 -1.97 8.65
CA PHE A 70 3.74 -0.73 8.15
C PHE A 70 3.94 -0.58 6.63
N ILE A 71 5.18 -0.78 6.15
CA ILE A 71 5.49 -0.73 4.71
C ILE A 71 4.64 -1.72 3.93
N SER A 72 4.55 -2.98 4.40
CA SER A 72 3.79 -4.01 3.70
C SER A 72 2.32 -3.65 3.53
N GLN A 73 1.70 -3.02 4.54
CA GLN A 73 0.30 -2.60 4.49
C GLN A 73 0.10 -1.42 3.51
N ILE A 74 1.04 -0.47 3.50
CA ILE A 74 0.99 0.68 2.57
C ILE A 74 1.17 0.22 1.13
N GLU A 75 2.18 -0.60 0.86
CA GLU A 75 2.44 -1.10 -0.49
C GLU A 75 1.27 -1.96 -1.02
N LEU A 76 0.65 -2.77 -0.17
CA LEU A 76 -0.55 -3.53 -0.53
C LEU A 76 -1.70 -2.59 -0.92
N ARG A 77 -1.93 -1.53 -0.15
CA ARG A 77 -2.96 -0.53 -0.46
C ARG A 77 -2.67 0.22 -1.75
N LYS A 78 -1.42 0.67 -1.97
CA LYS A 78 -1.01 1.34 -3.21
C LYS A 78 -1.18 0.40 -4.42
N ALA A 79 -0.73 -0.85 -4.29
CA ALA A 79 -0.83 -1.86 -5.35
C ALA A 79 -2.27 -2.09 -5.82
N ALA A 80 -3.26 -2.09 -4.92
CA ALA A 80 -4.67 -2.22 -5.26
C ALA A 80 -5.19 -1.11 -6.20
N THR A 81 -4.55 0.07 -6.17
CA THR A 81 -4.86 1.17 -7.10
C THR A 81 -3.97 1.14 -8.34
N LEU A 82 -2.67 0.89 -8.17
CA LEU A 82 -1.70 0.88 -9.29
C LEU A 82 -1.98 -0.23 -10.30
N CYS A 83 -2.50 -1.38 -9.85
CA CYS A 83 -2.87 -2.49 -10.73
C CYS A 83 -4.23 -2.30 -11.41
N ALA A 84 -5.01 -1.28 -11.06
CA ALA A 84 -6.33 -1.08 -11.62
C ALA A 84 -6.23 -0.57 -13.08
N PRO A 85 -6.95 -1.18 -14.04
CA PRO A 85 -6.96 -0.71 -15.41
C PRO A 85 -7.63 0.66 -15.51
N PHE A 86 -7.15 1.46 -16.45
CA PHE A 86 -7.64 2.80 -16.69
C PHE A 86 -7.63 3.12 -18.18
N HIS A 87 -8.37 4.16 -18.57
CA HIS A 87 -8.37 4.68 -19.94
C HIS A 87 -8.68 6.17 -19.97
N ILE A 88 -8.40 6.79 -21.12
CA ILE A 88 -8.88 8.12 -21.48
C ILE A 88 -10.12 7.97 -22.36
N GLN A 89 -11.15 8.72 -22.04
CA GLN A 89 -12.39 8.75 -22.82
C GLN A 89 -12.79 10.20 -23.14
N ASP A 90 -13.63 10.36 -24.15
CA ASP A 90 -14.33 11.64 -24.38
C ASP A 90 -15.38 11.82 -23.28
N ARG A 91 -15.30 12.93 -22.56
CA ARG A 91 -16.18 13.25 -21.41
C ARG A 91 -17.66 13.28 -21.78
N ARG A 92 -17.99 13.63 -23.04
CA ARG A 92 -19.37 13.79 -23.49
C ARG A 92 -19.96 12.50 -24.06
N THR A 93 -19.16 11.77 -24.86
CA THR A 93 -19.63 10.55 -25.54
C THR A 93 -19.36 9.28 -24.76
N GLY A 94 -18.35 9.30 -23.88
CA GLY A 94 -17.86 8.11 -23.17
C GLY A 94 -17.06 7.16 -24.07
N GLU A 95 -16.70 7.58 -25.29
CA GLU A 95 -15.88 6.77 -26.20
C GLU A 95 -14.44 6.76 -25.73
N ILE A 96 -13.85 5.55 -25.67
CA ILE A 96 -12.46 5.34 -25.25
C ILE A 96 -11.52 5.77 -26.38
N ASP A 97 -10.52 6.58 -26.05
CA ASP A 97 -9.44 6.98 -26.93
C ASP A 97 -8.18 6.17 -26.60
N GLU A 98 -7.94 5.11 -27.38
CA GLU A 98 -6.80 4.22 -27.16
C GLU A 98 -5.44 4.92 -27.40
N GLU A 99 -5.36 5.88 -28.35
CA GLU A 99 -4.10 6.59 -28.63
C GLU A 99 -3.71 7.52 -27.48
N LYS A 100 -4.69 8.24 -26.93
CA LYS A 100 -4.46 9.05 -25.72
C LYS A 100 -4.19 8.20 -24.50
N THR A 101 -4.84 7.05 -24.36
CA THR A 101 -4.60 6.11 -23.26
C THR A 101 -3.16 5.62 -23.23
N LYS A 102 -2.55 5.37 -24.41
CA LYS A 102 -1.13 4.96 -24.50
C LYS A 102 -0.16 6.00 -23.94
N LEU A 103 -0.51 7.28 -23.92
CA LEU A 103 0.32 8.33 -23.32
C LEU A 103 0.51 8.17 -21.81
N PHE A 104 -0.42 7.46 -21.17
CA PHE A 104 -0.40 7.18 -19.73
C PHE A 104 0.13 5.77 -19.42
N MET A 105 0.21 4.86 -20.39
CA MET A 105 0.78 3.52 -20.20
C MET A 105 2.32 3.58 -20.25
N THR A 106 2.92 4.33 -19.33
CA THR A 106 4.34 4.67 -19.31
C THR A 106 4.88 4.65 -17.89
N GLU A 107 6.19 4.47 -17.74
CA GLU A 107 6.88 4.46 -16.45
C GLU A 107 6.69 5.78 -15.68
N TRP A 108 6.73 6.93 -16.38
CA TRP A 108 6.57 8.22 -15.72
C TRP A 108 5.19 8.35 -15.05
N PHE A 109 4.13 7.83 -15.66
CA PHE A 109 2.79 7.91 -15.08
C PHE A 109 2.61 6.93 -13.92
N TYR A 110 3.24 5.76 -13.99
CA TYR A 110 3.29 4.82 -12.87
C TYR A 110 3.94 5.48 -11.64
N ASN A 111 5.13 6.07 -11.82
CA ASN A 111 5.86 6.77 -10.76
C ASN A 111 5.07 7.97 -10.22
N PHE A 112 4.41 8.73 -11.11
CA PHE A 112 3.51 9.81 -10.72
C PHE A 112 2.36 9.31 -9.83
N MET A 113 1.69 8.22 -10.19
CA MET A 113 0.62 7.65 -9.38
C MET A 113 1.15 7.12 -8.04
N GLU A 114 2.32 6.51 -8.02
CA GLU A 114 2.95 6.01 -6.81
C GLU A 114 3.21 7.15 -5.81
N ASP A 115 3.81 8.25 -6.27
CA ASP A 115 4.05 9.44 -5.45
C ASP A 115 2.75 10.12 -5.01
N ALA A 116 1.75 10.20 -5.88
CA ALA A 116 0.45 10.78 -5.57
C ALA A 116 -0.31 9.97 -4.50
N LEU A 117 -0.20 8.63 -4.53
CA LEU A 117 -0.80 7.73 -3.54
C LEU A 117 -0.14 7.79 -2.17
N GLU A 118 0.97 8.48 -2.01
CA GLU A 118 1.52 8.77 -0.69
C GLU A 118 0.73 9.86 0.06
N ALA A 119 -0.06 10.69 -0.63
CA ALA A 119 -0.83 11.75 0.01
C ALA A 119 -1.78 11.26 1.13
N PRO A 120 -2.53 10.16 1.00
CA PRO A 120 -3.34 9.62 2.09
C PRO A 120 -2.54 9.24 3.34
N HIS A 121 -1.27 8.87 3.18
CA HIS A 121 -0.41 8.42 4.28
C HIS A 121 0.27 9.58 4.99
N TYR A 122 0.79 10.55 4.22
CA TYR A 122 1.54 11.71 4.74
C TYR A 122 0.70 12.99 4.86
N GLY A 123 -0.57 12.96 4.42
CA GLY A 123 -1.53 14.08 4.42
C GLY A 123 -1.57 14.84 3.11
N TYR A 124 -0.43 15.03 2.44
CA TYR A 124 -0.34 15.70 1.15
C TYR A 124 0.92 15.30 0.39
N THR A 125 0.88 15.55 -0.90
CA THR A 125 2.02 15.39 -1.82
C THR A 125 2.04 16.60 -2.76
N LEU A 126 3.20 17.22 -2.91
CA LEU A 126 3.44 18.28 -3.89
C LEU A 126 4.48 17.79 -4.89
N LEU A 127 4.09 17.69 -6.15
CA LEU A 127 4.93 17.22 -7.25
C LEU A 127 5.27 18.38 -8.17
N GLU A 128 6.53 18.54 -8.54
CA GLU A 128 7.00 19.55 -9.49
C GLU A 128 7.41 18.87 -10.80
N LEU A 129 6.89 19.36 -11.92
CA LEU A 129 7.32 18.96 -13.25
C LEU A 129 8.74 19.50 -13.50
N THR A 130 9.72 18.64 -13.44
CA THR A 130 11.14 19.01 -13.59
C THR A 130 11.61 18.91 -15.04
N ASP A 131 11.09 17.97 -15.80
CA ASP A 131 11.39 17.82 -17.23
C ASP A 131 10.10 17.62 -18.06
N PRO A 132 9.65 18.66 -18.78
CA PRO A 132 8.48 18.56 -19.63
C PRO A 132 8.63 17.60 -20.83
N SER A 133 9.86 17.31 -21.26
CA SER A 133 10.09 16.45 -22.43
C SER A 133 9.87 14.98 -22.12
N THR A 134 10.17 14.55 -20.91
CA THR A 134 10.00 13.19 -20.40
C THR A 134 8.81 13.05 -19.46
N MET A 135 8.08 14.14 -19.17
CA MET A 135 7.03 14.21 -18.15
C MET A 135 7.51 13.75 -16.77
N SER A 136 8.75 14.11 -16.42
CA SER A 136 9.34 13.73 -15.13
C SER A 136 8.87 14.67 -14.03
N PHE A 137 8.27 14.09 -13.00
CA PHE A 137 7.88 14.78 -11.77
C PHE A 137 8.86 14.48 -10.64
N THR A 138 9.10 15.47 -9.79
CA THR A 138 9.92 15.31 -8.60
C THR A 138 9.10 15.72 -7.37
N LEU A 139 9.15 14.89 -6.35
CA LEU A 139 8.52 15.18 -5.07
C LEU A 139 9.21 16.36 -4.39
N VAL A 140 8.46 17.42 -4.12
CA VAL A 140 8.93 18.50 -3.25
C VAL A 140 9.02 17.97 -1.82
N PRO A 141 10.20 18.08 -1.14
CA PRO A 141 10.36 17.53 0.20
C PRO A 141 9.26 18.02 1.15
N ARG A 142 8.43 17.09 1.66
CA ARG A 142 7.24 17.41 2.46
C ARG A 142 7.54 18.25 3.67
N ARG A 143 8.74 18.07 4.27
CA ARG A 143 9.21 18.87 5.41
C ARG A 143 9.31 20.37 5.13
N ASN A 144 9.50 20.74 3.85
CA ASN A 144 9.63 22.12 3.39
C ASN A 144 8.31 22.75 2.94
N VAL A 145 7.23 21.95 2.83
CA VAL A 145 5.93 22.42 2.34
C VAL A 145 5.02 22.79 3.52
N VAL A 146 4.34 23.91 3.40
CA VAL A 146 3.29 24.37 4.33
C VAL A 146 1.99 24.48 3.53
N PRO A 147 1.22 23.39 3.40
CA PRO A 147 0.08 23.33 2.50
C PRO A 147 -1.03 24.34 2.84
N THR A 148 -1.27 24.58 4.13
CA THR A 148 -2.29 25.52 4.61
C THR A 148 -2.04 26.96 4.17
N LEU A 149 -0.79 27.34 3.95
CA LEU A 149 -0.38 28.65 3.47
C LEU A 149 0.03 28.65 1.99
N SER A 150 0.00 27.51 1.33
CA SER A 150 0.51 27.30 -0.04
C SER A 150 1.95 27.83 -0.20
N LEU A 151 2.82 27.49 0.76
CA LEU A 151 4.21 27.93 0.79
C LEU A 151 5.17 26.75 0.74
N VAL A 152 6.28 26.93 0.03
CA VAL A 152 7.45 26.06 0.12
C VAL A 152 8.59 26.87 0.75
N LEU A 153 9.15 26.34 1.83
CA LEU A 153 10.24 26.97 2.58
C LEU A 153 11.58 26.44 2.05
N PRO A 154 12.52 27.30 1.62
CA PRO A 154 13.86 26.85 1.21
C PRO A 154 14.61 26.12 2.35
N GLU A 155 14.44 26.59 3.56
CA GLU A 155 14.92 25.99 4.81
C GLU A 155 13.73 25.79 5.76
N VAL A 156 13.73 24.75 6.57
CA VAL A 156 12.59 24.41 7.44
C VAL A 156 12.27 25.50 8.48
N ASN A 157 13.26 26.29 8.87
CA ASN A 157 13.12 27.39 9.81
C ASN A 157 12.99 28.77 9.14
N ALA A 158 12.96 28.84 7.81
CA ALA A 158 12.81 30.10 7.09
C ALA A 158 11.50 30.80 7.48
N THR A 159 11.54 32.12 7.62
CA THR A 159 10.36 32.96 7.88
C THR A 159 9.59 33.30 6.60
N THR A 160 10.29 33.25 5.46
CA THR A 160 9.76 33.55 4.13
C THR A 160 9.90 32.34 3.23
N GLY A 161 8.91 32.10 2.39
CA GLY A 161 8.88 30.97 1.47
C GLY A 161 8.44 31.39 0.06
N ILE A 162 8.46 30.44 -0.83
CA ILE A 162 7.95 30.58 -2.20
C ILE A 162 6.48 30.23 -2.16
N SER A 163 5.60 31.20 -2.46
CA SER A 163 4.18 30.91 -2.59
C SER A 163 3.90 30.21 -3.91
N TYR A 164 3.19 29.06 -3.83
CA TYR A 164 2.71 28.33 -5.01
C TYR A 164 1.19 28.45 -5.22
N ALA A 165 0.56 29.40 -4.52
CA ALA A 165 -0.88 29.63 -4.68
C ALA A 165 -1.27 30.07 -6.09
N THR A 166 -0.38 30.78 -6.79
CA THR A 166 -0.59 31.25 -8.18
C THR A 166 0.69 31.20 -8.98
N GLY A 167 0.56 31.01 -10.30
CA GLY A 167 1.70 31.06 -11.23
C GLY A 167 2.42 29.71 -11.43
N PHE A 168 1.98 28.66 -10.78
CA PHE A 168 2.57 27.30 -10.87
C PHE A 168 1.59 26.25 -11.37
N GLU A 169 0.45 26.66 -11.92
CA GLU A 169 -0.64 25.77 -12.34
C GLU A 169 -0.21 24.78 -13.44
N ASN A 170 0.84 25.12 -14.20
CA ASN A 170 1.37 24.29 -15.29
C ASN A 170 2.66 23.52 -14.89
N THR A 171 3.09 23.60 -13.62
CA THR A 171 4.35 22.98 -13.18
C THR A 171 4.21 22.22 -11.87
N LEU A 172 3.20 22.54 -11.06
CA LEU A 172 2.99 21.90 -9.76
C LEU A 172 1.65 21.17 -9.72
N ILE A 173 1.68 20.01 -9.08
CA ILE A 173 0.50 19.20 -8.76
C ILE A 173 0.46 19.02 -7.25
N HIS A 174 -0.65 19.39 -6.65
CA HIS A 174 -0.93 19.19 -5.24
C HIS A 174 -1.98 18.10 -5.04
N VAL A 175 -1.64 17.06 -4.27
CA VAL A 175 -2.52 15.94 -3.94
C VAL A 175 -2.79 15.95 -2.44
N GLY A 176 -4.05 15.75 -2.05
CA GLY A 176 -4.49 15.75 -0.66
C GLY A 176 -5.11 17.07 -0.23
N LYS A 177 -5.45 17.15 1.06
CA LYS A 177 -6.06 18.35 1.66
C LYS A 177 -5.02 19.15 2.42
N PRO A 178 -4.99 20.48 2.32
CA PRO A 178 -3.99 21.31 3.02
C PRO A 178 -3.95 21.14 4.54
N THR A 179 -5.06 20.73 5.15
CA THR A 179 -5.19 20.54 6.61
C THR A 179 -5.03 19.09 7.06
N ASP A 180 -4.85 18.16 6.13
CA ASP A 180 -4.72 16.75 6.45
C ASP A 180 -3.27 16.43 6.87
N LEU A 181 -3.11 15.72 7.97
CA LEU A 181 -1.82 15.25 8.46
C LEU A 181 -1.56 13.79 8.09
N GLY A 182 -2.49 13.16 7.38
CA GLY A 182 -2.39 11.79 6.90
C GLY A 182 -2.62 10.71 7.96
N LEU A 183 -2.67 9.46 7.50
CA LEU A 183 -2.84 8.28 8.36
C LEU A 183 -1.67 8.13 9.33
N MET A 184 -0.46 8.55 8.95
CA MET A 184 0.72 8.51 9.81
C MET A 184 0.51 9.27 11.12
N ALA A 185 -0.24 10.38 11.13
CA ALA A 185 -0.55 11.11 12.36
C ALA A 185 -1.25 10.24 13.40
N ASN A 186 -2.09 9.31 12.97
CA ASN A 186 -2.85 8.42 13.85
C ASN A 186 -2.05 7.19 14.31
N ILE A 187 -1.12 6.72 13.49
CA ILE A 187 -0.36 5.49 13.75
C ILE A 187 1.02 5.72 14.35
N CYS A 188 1.56 6.95 14.30
CA CYS A 188 2.88 7.27 14.88
C CYS A 188 3.06 6.77 16.31
N GLY A 189 2.06 6.96 17.17
CA GLY A 189 2.11 6.51 18.55
C GLY A 189 2.32 4.99 18.65
N GLN A 190 1.63 4.22 17.83
CA GLN A 190 1.74 2.77 17.78
C GLN A 190 3.12 2.33 17.26
N LEU A 191 3.62 2.95 16.20
CA LEU A 191 4.96 2.67 15.67
C LEU A 191 6.07 2.98 16.67
N ILE A 192 5.95 4.09 17.42
CA ILE A 192 6.90 4.44 18.49
C ILE A 192 6.88 3.36 19.59
N TRP A 193 5.70 2.95 20.04
CA TRP A 193 5.58 1.92 21.06
C TRP A 193 6.08 0.56 20.58
N LYS A 194 5.82 0.18 19.34
CA LYS A 194 6.35 -1.04 18.74
C LYS A 194 7.87 -1.06 18.74
N ARG A 195 8.51 0.01 18.24
CA ARG A 195 9.97 0.15 18.22
C ARG A 195 10.57 0.07 19.62
N ASN A 196 9.94 0.72 20.61
CA ASN A 196 10.37 0.65 22.00
C ASN A 196 10.19 -0.75 22.60
N ALA A 197 9.11 -1.45 22.28
CA ALA A 197 8.87 -2.83 22.71
C ALA A 197 9.92 -3.79 22.11
N GLN A 198 10.23 -3.64 20.82
CA GLN A 198 11.26 -4.43 20.13
C GLN A 198 12.65 -4.19 20.75
N GLN A 199 13.00 -2.93 21.04
CA GLN A 199 14.25 -2.61 21.71
C GLN A 199 14.33 -3.22 23.11
N SER A 200 13.26 -3.06 23.91
CA SER A 200 13.20 -3.65 25.26
C SER A 200 13.27 -5.18 25.22
N TRP A 201 12.68 -5.80 24.20
CA TRP A 201 12.77 -7.24 24.00
C TRP A 201 14.20 -7.68 23.65
N ALA A 202 14.89 -6.94 22.77
CA ALA A 202 16.29 -7.21 22.44
C ALA A 202 17.19 -7.09 23.69
N GLU A 203 17.05 -6.01 24.46
CA GLU A 203 17.78 -5.79 25.71
C GLU A 203 17.48 -6.88 26.75
N PHE A 204 16.20 -7.31 26.84
CA PHE A 204 15.80 -8.42 27.69
C PHE A 204 16.43 -9.74 27.25
N SER A 205 16.42 -10.04 25.96
CA SER A 205 16.97 -11.26 25.40
C SER A 205 18.49 -11.32 25.60
N GLU A 206 19.19 -10.21 25.43
CA GLU A 206 20.62 -10.11 25.68
C GLU A 206 20.96 -10.32 27.14
N LYS A 207 20.18 -9.71 28.06
CA LYS A 207 20.44 -9.71 29.50
C LYS A 207 20.03 -11.03 30.18
N TYR A 208 18.95 -11.65 29.73
CA TYR A 208 18.32 -12.80 30.37
C TYR A 208 18.24 -14.04 29.47
N GLY A 209 18.70 -13.96 28.22
CA GLY A 209 18.79 -15.13 27.32
C GLY A 209 19.85 -16.14 27.71
N GLN A 210 20.80 -15.75 28.57
CA GLN A 210 21.78 -16.63 29.13
C GLN A 210 21.32 -17.14 30.49
N PRO A 211 21.48 -18.45 30.80
CA PRO A 211 21.16 -19.00 32.10
C PRO A 211 22.02 -18.34 33.19
N LEU A 212 21.44 -18.07 34.35
CA LEU A 212 22.19 -17.59 35.49
C LEU A 212 23.07 -18.76 36.04
N ILE A 213 24.37 -18.62 35.88
CA ILE A 213 25.36 -19.58 36.40
C ILE A 213 25.83 -19.03 37.73
N THR A 214 25.59 -19.78 38.81
CA THR A 214 26.09 -19.46 40.14
C THR A 214 26.98 -20.56 40.68
N ALA A 215 28.08 -20.20 41.29
CA ALA A 215 28.94 -21.13 41.99
C ALA A 215 28.87 -20.89 43.50
N THR A 216 28.68 -21.94 44.26
CA THR A 216 28.75 -21.92 45.73
C THR A 216 30.00 -22.68 46.13
N THR A 217 30.86 -22.06 46.95
CA THR A 217 32.12 -22.65 47.38
C THR A 217 32.34 -22.40 48.87
N ASN A 218 33.05 -23.32 49.52
CA ASN A 218 33.55 -23.21 50.88
C ASN A 218 34.95 -22.60 50.95
N LYS A 219 35.56 -22.25 49.82
CA LYS A 219 36.86 -21.59 49.73
C LYS A 219 36.75 -20.13 50.11
N THR A 220 37.67 -19.64 50.92
CA THR A 220 37.69 -18.24 51.41
C THR A 220 38.93 -17.47 50.95
N SER A 221 39.86 -18.15 50.28
CA SER A 221 41.07 -17.54 49.74
C SER A 221 40.69 -16.71 48.47
N GLN A 222 41.18 -15.46 48.40
CA GLN A 222 40.92 -14.58 47.25
C GLN A 222 41.41 -15.25 45.94
N GLY A 223 42.58 -15.90 45.95
CA GLY A 223 43.08 -16.54 44.74
C GLY A 223 42.30 -17.76 44.25
N ASP A 224 41.53 -18.42 45.16
CA ASP A 224 40.61 -19.49 44.76
C ASP A 224 39.31 -18.91 44.24
N LEU A 225 38.82 -17.79 44.79
CA LEU A 225 37.64 -17.07 44.29
C LEU A 225 37.87 -16.52 42.91
N ASP A 226 39.01 -15.90 42.64
CA ASP A 226 39.38 -15.36 41.31
C ASP A 226 39.46 -16.49 40.26
N LYS A 227 39.93 -17.69 40.63
CA LYS A 227 39.93 -18.85 39.73
C LYS A 227 38.52 -19.33 39.41
N ILE A 228 37.63 -19.39 40.42
CA ILE A 228 36.24 -19.79 40.21
C ILE A 228 35.52 -18.78 39.32
N GLU A 229 35.74 -17.47 39.54
CA GLU A 229 35.18 -16.42 38.70
C GLU A 229 35.65 -16.56 37.24
N SER A 230 36.95 -16.77 37.03
CA SER A 230 37.51 -17.02 35.70
C SER A 230 36.92 -18.25 35.03
N MET A 231 36.67 -19.31 35.80
CA MET A 231 36.06 -20.56 35.31
C MET A 231 34.56 -20.36 34.97
N LEU A 232 33.81 -19.57 35.76
CA LEU A 232 32.44 -19.26 35.46
C LEU A 232 32.32 -18.43 34.15
N THR A 233 33.25 -17.50 33.95
CA THR A 233 33.34 -16.71 32.71
C THR A 233 33.64 -17.64 31.51
N ALA A 234 34.61 -18.51 31.65
CA ALA A 234 34.97 -19.49 30.62
C ALA A 234 33.85 -20.53 30.35
N LEU A 235 33.07 -20.90 31.37
CA LEU A 235 31.91 -21.78 31.19
C LEU A 235 30.81 -21.14 30.33
N GLY A 236 30.64 -19.83 30.42
CA GLY A 236 29.74 -19.08 29.53
C GLY A 236 30.11 -19.18 28.04
N GLU A 237 31.41 -19.35 27.75
CA GLU A 237 31.96 -19.43 26.39
C GLU A 237 32.12 -20.87 25.88
N ALA A 238 32.55 -21.84 26.76
CA ALA A 238 33.06 -23.15 26.35
C ALA A 238 32.20 -24.35 26.78
N ALA A 239 31.13 -24.16 27.53
CA ALA A 239 30.22 -25.23 28.03
C ALA A 239 30.92 -26.36 28.84
N GLN A 240 32.19 -26.22 29.24
CA GLN A 240 32.95 -27.17 30.05
C GLN A 240 33.82 -26.45 31.10
N ALA A 241 33.73 -26.87 32.35
CA ALA A 241 34.60 -26.37 33.42
C ALA A 241 35.03 -27.51 34.36
N VAL A 242 36.26 -27.42 34.86
CA VAL A 242 36.76 -28.30 35.93
C VAL A 242 36.74 -27.50 37.23
N LEU A 243 36.01 -27.99 38.22
CA LEU A 243 35.79 -27.27 39.46
C LEU A 243 36.70 -27.79 40.57
N PRO A 244 37.21 -26.94 41.46
CA PRO A 244 37.88 -27.35 42.68
C PRO A 244 36.92 -28.11 43.60
N GLU A 245 37.47 -29.08 44.36
CA GLU A 245 36.71 -29.84 45.35
C GLU A 245 35.99 -28.91 46.35
N GLY A 246 34.72 -29.16 46.59
CA GLY A 246 33.86 -28.32 47.46
C GLY A 246 33.21 -27.11 46.77
N THR A 247 33.25 -27.03 45.42
CA THR A 247 32.54 -26.05 44.65
C THR A 247 31.38 -26.70 43.90
N THR A 248 30.19 -26.14 44.01
CA THR A 248 28.97 -26.59 43.28
C THR A 248 28.51 -25.50 42.32
N ILE A 249 28.27 -25.85 41.07
CA ILE A 249 27.67 -24.99 40.10
C ILE A 249 26.14 -25.26 40.08
N ASP A 250 25.37 -24.21 40.12
CA ASP A 250 23.93 -24.25 39.93
C ASP A 250 23.59 -23.38 38.68
N ILE A 251 23.14 -24.06 37.65
CA ILE A 251 22.68 -23.40 36.42
C ILE A 251 21.18 -23.25 36.54
N LYS A 252 20.73 -22.05 36.85
CA LYS A 252 19.29 -21.71 36.94
C LYS A 252 18.81 -21.25 35.60
N PRO A 253 17.94 -22.04 34.91
CA PRO A 253 17.25 -21.52 33.78
C PRO A 253 16.44 -20.32 34.27
N PHE A 254 16.40 -19.24 33.48
CA PHE A 254 15.59 -18.07 33.84
C PHE A 254 14.13 -18.50 33.94
N ALA A 255 13.56 -18.39 35.14
CA ALA A 255 12.20 -18.85 35.47
C ALA A 255 11.07 -18.03 34.82
N GLY A 256 11.39 -17.07 33.94
CA GLY A 256 10.46 -16.19 33.26
C GLY A 256 10.15 -16.59 31.82
N SER A 257 9.89 -17.89 31.57
CA SER A 257 9.59 -18.37 30.21
C SER A 257 8.41 -17.64 29.54
N ASP A 258 7.56 -16.95 30.27
CA ASP A 258 6.40 -16.25 29.74
C ASP A 258 6.67 -14.76 29.44
N ALA A 259 7.82 -14.21 29.86
CA ALA A 259 8.11 -12.79 29.68
C ALA A 259 8.25 -12.41 28.20
N TYR A 260 8.76 -13.30 27.34
CA TYR A 260 8.82 -13.06 25.88
C TYR A 260 7.43 -12.94 25.27
N GLN A 261 6.44 -13.68 25.76
CA GLN A 261 5.06 -13.64 25.26
C GLN A 261 4.41 -12.26 25.47
N VAL A 262 4.83 -11.50 26.47
CA VAL A 262 4.31 -10.16 26.74
C VAL A 262 4.71 -9.22 25.58
N TYR A 263 5.98 -9.25 25.18
CA TYR A 263 6.46 -8.43 24.07
C TYR A 263 5.86 -8.88 22.74
N ASP A 264 5.80 -10.18 22.48
CA ASP A 264 5.24 -10.78 21.28
C ASP A 264 3.77 -10.37 21.10
N LYS A 265 2.93 -10.63 22.11
CA LYS A 265 1.51 -10.22 22.09
C LYS A 265 1.30 -8.71 22.01
N GLN A 266 2.22 -7.92 22.57
CA GLN A 266 2.17 -6.46 22.46
C GLN A 266 2.44 -6.03 21.01
N ILE A 267 3.45 -6.60 20.37
CA ILE A 267 3.81 -6.31 18.98
C ILE A 267 2.68 -6.72 18.04
N ASP A 268 2.10 -7.91 18.21
CA ASP A 268 0.97 -8.39 17.42
C ASP A 268 -0.25 -7.47 17.54
N ARG A 269 -0.57 -7.06 18.77
CA ARG A 269 -1.66 -6.10 18.99
C ARG A 269 -1.40 -4.78 18.29
N ILE A 270 -0.18 -4.27 18.36
CA ILE A 270 0.22 -3.02 17.70
C ILE A 270 0.15 -3.18 16.17
N ASN A 271 0.60 -4.29 15.60
CA ASN A 271 0.49 -4.58 14.17
C ASN A 271 -0.99 -4.55 13.73
N THR A 272 -1.86 -5.18 14.52
CA THR A 272 -3.31 -5.15 14.31
C THR A 272 -3.87 -3.71 14.29
N GLU A 273 -3.46 -2.86 15.24
CA GLU A 273 -3.90 -1.47 15.31
C GLU A 273 -3.33 -0.59 14.17
N ILE A 274 -2.16 -0.92 13.64
CA ILE A 274 -1.56 -0.27 12.47
C ILE A 274 -2.29 -0.68 11.18
N GLY A 275 -2.61 -1.96 11.00
CA GLY A 275 -3.25 -2.47 9.79
C GLY A 275 -4.67 -1.93 9.58
N LYS A 276 -5.47 -1.83 10.64
CA LYS A 276 -6.88 -1.38 10.56
C LYS A 276 -7.10 -0.07 9.80
N PRO A 277 -6.42 1.04 10.09
CA PRO A 277 -6.62 2.29 9.38
C PRO A 277 -6.07 2.29 7.95
N ILE A 278 -5.11 1.44 7.63
CA ILE A 278 -4.46 1.41 6.31
C ILE A 278 -5.26 0.56 5.32
N THR A 279 -5.57 -0.69 5.70
CA THR A 279 -6.21 -1.68 4.81
C THR A 279 -7.64 -2.02 5.20
N GLY A 280 -8.15 -1.46 6.29
CA GLY A 280 -9.52 -1.70 6.77
C GLY A 280 -9.73 -3.06 7.43
N GLY A 281 -8.68 -3.83 7.65
CA GLY A 281 -8.73 -5.17 8.25
C GLY A 281 -7.38 -5.63 8.78
N THR A 282 -7.40 -6.74 9.51
CA THR A 282 -6.19 -7.30 10.15
C THR A 282 -5.71 -8.59 9.51
N MET A 283 -6.52 -9.21 8.65
CA MET A 283 -6.31 -10.59 8.19
C MET A 283 -5.74 -10.70 6.78
N ILE A 284 -5.38 -9.59 6.13
CA ILE A 284 -4.81 -9.62 4.78
C ILE A 284 -3.34 -10.07 4.82
N SER A 285 -2.64 -9.76 5.93
CA SER A 285 -1.21 -10.08 6.11
C SER A 285 -0.94 -11.10 7.21
N ASP A 286 -1.89 -11.40 8.06
CA ASP A 286 -1.71 -12.36 9.15
C ASP A 286 -2.32 -13.72 8.80
N ASN A 287 -1.78 -14.81 9.40
CA ASN A 287 -2.23 -16.18 9.22
C ASN A 287 -3.72 -16.37 9.60
N GLY A 288 -4.60 -15.89 8.76
CA GLY A 288 -6.05 -16.08 8.89
C GLY A 288 -6.40 -17.56 8.74
N SER A 289 -6.95 -18.15 9.78
CA SER A 289 -7.42 -19.54 9.79
C SER A 289 -8.61 -19.80 8.85
N SER A 290 -9.13 -18.78 8.15
CA SER A 290 -10.30 -18.90 7.31
C SER A 290 -10.14 -18.13 5.99
N ARG A 291 -10.11 -18.89 4.89
CA ARG A 291 -10.08 -18.38 3.51
C ARG A 291 -11.24 -17.41 3.21
N SER A 292 -12.42 -17.67 3.79
CA SER A 292 -13.60 -16.81 3.63
C SER A 292 -13.44 -15.42 4.27
N GLN A 293 -12.69 -15.32 5.37
CA GLN A 293 -12.42 -14.03 6.02
C GLN A 293 -11.42 -13.20 5.21
N SER A 294 -10.39 -13.84 4.66
CA SER A 294 -9.42 -13.17 3.77
C SER A 294 -10.11 -12.59 2.53
N GLU A 295 -11.02 -13.33 1.89
CA GLU A 295 -11.80 -12.85 0.74
C GLU A 295 -12.67 -11.62 1.08
N VAL A 296 -13.24 -11.55 2.29
CA VAL A 296 -14.04 -10.39 2.74
C VAL A 296 -13.15 -9.17 2.95
N HIS A 297 -11.96 -9.35 3.51
CA HIS A 297 -11.01 -8.24 3.72
C HIS A 297 -10.43 -7.73 2.40
N GLU A 298 -10.09 -8.62 1.48
CA GLU A 298 -9.66 -8.27 0.12
C GLU A 298 -10.73 -7.46 -0.62
N ARG A 299 -11.99 -7.88 -0.58
CA ARG A 299 -13.12 -7.13 -1.15
C ARG A 299 -13.33 -5.76 -0.50
N ASN A 300 -13.05 -5.60 0.80
CA ASN A 300 -13.14 -4.29 1.46
C ASN A 300 -12.01 -3.37 1.04
N LEU A 301 -10.78 -3.89 0.92
CA LEU A 301 -9.64 -3.12 0.43
C LEU A 301 -9.90 -2.66 -1.00
N ASP A 302 -10.20 -3.57 -1.92
CA ASP A 302 -10.41 -3.27 -3.34
C ASP A 302 -11.69 -2.46 -3.58
N GLY A 303 -12.77 -2.80 -2.89
CA GLY A 303 -14.09 -2.21 -3.13
C GLY A 303 -14.28 -0.83 -2.52
N LYS A 304 -13.62 -0.50 -1.41
CA LYS A 304 -13.86 0.78 -0.71
C LYS A 304 -12.61 1.65 -0.62
N ILE A 305 -11.51 1.12 -0.11
CA ILE A 305 -10.30 1.90 0.14
C ILE A 305 -9.61 2.23 -1.17
N ALA A 306 -9.33 1.22 -2.00
CA ALA A 306 -8.73 1.45 -3.31
C ALA A 306 -9.64 2.26 -4.23
N ALA A 307 -10.97 2.10 -4.13
CA ALA A 307 -11.92 2.96 -4.87
C ALA A 307 -11.84 4.43 -4.42
N ALA A 308 -11.61 4.70 -3.15
CA ALA A 308 -11.39 6.06 -2.66
C ALA A 308 -10.05 6.63 -3.17
N ASP A 309 -8.99 5.82 -3.12
CA ASP A 309 -7.67 6.21 -3.62
C ASP A 309 -7.69 6.45 -5.14
N ARG A 310 -8.38 5.60 -5.92
CA ARG A 310 -8.61 5.81 -7.36
C ARG A 310 -9.32 7.14 -7.65
N ARG A 311 -10.28 7.56 -6.82
CA ARG A 311 -10.92 8.88 -6.97
C ARG A 311 -9.95 10.03 -6.75
N ILE A 312 -9.02 9.92 -5.79
CA ILE A 312 -7.98 10.92 -5.57
C ILE A 312 -7.14 11.08 -6.83
N ILE A 313 -6.68 9.97 -7.41
CA ILE A 313 -5.91 9.98 -8.66
C ILE A 313 -6.75 10.56 -9.81
N THR A 314 -7.99 10.10 -9.99
CA THR A 314 -8.89 10.59 -11.05
C THR A 314 -9.06 12.12 -10.97
N PHE A 315 -9.32 12.66 -9.78
CA PHE A 315 -9.46 14.10 -9.62
C PHE A 315 -8.15 14.85 -9.84
N THR A 316 -7.03 14.29 -9.38
CA THR A 316 -5.72 14.90 -9.58
C THR A 316 -5.34 14.94 -11.06
N VAL A 317 -5.55 13.85 -11.78
CA VAL A 317 -5.27 13.78 -13.21
C VAL A 317 -6.17 14.75 -13.98
N ASN A 318 -7.50 14.67 -13.80
CA ASN A 318 -8.44 15.45 -14.57
C ASN A 318 -8.36 16.96 -14.27
N ASN A 319 -8.09 17.36 -13.03
CA ASN A 319 -8.10 18.76 -12.66
C ASN A 319 -6.75 19.46 -12.85
N GLN A 320 -5.64 18.71 -12.79
CA GLN A 320 -4.30 19.30 -12.78
C GLN A 320 -3.40 18.73 -13.87
N LEU A 321 -3.21 17.39 -13.94
CA LEU A 321 -2.23 16.75 -14.84
C LEU A 321 -2.57 16.99 -16.32
N LEU A 322 -3.84 16.84 -16.73
CA LEU A 322 -4.22 17.03 -18.13
C LEU A 322 -3.91 18.45 -18.62
N ARG A 323 -4.04 19.48 -17.76
CA ARG A 323 -3.65 20.87 -18.11
C ARG A 323 -2.15 21.01 -18.33
N ILE A 324 -1.36 20.38 -17.46
CA ILE A 324 0.11 20.35 -17.58
C ILE A 324 0.50 19.66 -18.88
N MET A 325 -0.09 18.51 -19.19
CA MET A 325 0.17 17.77 -20.44
C MET A 325 -0.16 18.62 -21.68
N GLN A 326 -1.29 19.31 -21.67
CA GLN A 326 -1.65 20.24 -22.74
C GLN A 326 -0.64 21.39 -22.86
N ALA A 327 -0.21 21.96 -21.76
CA ALA A 327 0.79 23.02 -21.74
C ALA A 327 2.16 22.55 -22.25
N CYS A 328 2.49 21.29 -22.07
CA CYS A 328 3.68 20.62 -22.62
C CYS A 328 3.54 20.29 -24.13
N GLY A 329 2.36 20.48 -24.72
CA GLY A 329 2.11 20.25 -26.14
C GLY A 329 1.70 18.82 -26.49
N LEU A 330 1.32 18.01 -25.51
CA LEU A 330 0.72 16.69 -25.73
C LEU A 330 -0.69 16.81 -26.32
N PRO A 331 -1.15 15.84 -27.12
CA PRO A 331 -2.47 15.88 -27.77
C PRO A 331 -3.61 15.55 -26.80
N ILE A 332 -3.68 16.25 -25.68
CA ILE A 332 -4.68 16.11 -24.62
C ILE A 332 -5.43 17.43 -24.48
N ASN A 333 -6.75 17.34 -24.33
CA ASN A 333 -7.61 18.51 -24.08
C ASN A 333 -8.39 18.30 -22.77
N PRO A 334 -8.07 19.04 -21.69
CA PRO A 334 -8.73 18.91 -20.39
C PRO A 334 -10.26 19.13 -20.41
N GLU A 335 -10.77 19.84 -21.42
CA GLU A 335 -12.21 20.12 -21.53
C GLU A 335 -13.00 18.93 -22.11
N THR A 336 -12.38 18.17 -23.00
CA THR A 336 -13.03 17.05 -23.70
C THR A 336 -12.58 15.68 -23.22
N ASP A 337 -11.35 15.58 -22.73
CA ASP A 337 -10.76 14.32 -22.34
C ASP A 337 -10.91 14.08 -20.84
N GLU A 338 -11.16 12.86 -20.47
CA GLU A 338 -11.34 12.44 -19.08
C GLU A 338 -10.60 11.14 -18.81
N PHE A 339 -9.79 11.15 -17.75
CA PHE A 339 -9.15 9.97 -17.21
C PHE A 339 -10.10 9.23 -16.27
N ILE A 340 -10.29 7.93 -16.49
CA ILE A 340 -11.15 7.09 -15.66
C ILE A 340 -10.46 5.74 -15.40
N PHE A 341 -10.58 5.25 -14.16
CA PHE A 341 -10.33 3.85 -13.86
C PHE A 341 -11.51 2.98 -14.27
N ASP A 342 -11.24 1.82 -14.85
CA ASP A 342 -12.28 0.85 -15.14
C ASP A 342 -12.93 0.36 -13.84
N THR A 343 -14.20 0.68 -13.68
CA THR A 343 -15.00 0.25 -12.52
C THR A 343 -15.71 -1.08 -12.78
N THR A 344 -15.50 -1.71 -13.93
CA THR A 344 -16.03 -3.04 -14.20
C THR A 344 -15.57 -3.99 -13.10
N VAL A 345 -16.55 -4.49 -12.35
CA VAL A 345 -16.31 -5.52 -11.33
C VAL A 345 -15.56 -6.65 -12.03
N GLN A 346 -14.30 -6.83 -11.69
CA GLN A 346 -13.56 -8.01 -12.15
C GLN A 346 -14.20 -9.21 -11.45
N LEU A 347 -15.20 -9.78 -12.13
CA LEU A 347 -15.77 -11.05 -11.71
C LEU A 347 -14.65 -12.09 -11.77
N SER A 348 -14.59 -12.96 -10.76
CA SER A 348 -13.68 -14.09 -10.85
C SER A 348 -13.97 -14.87 -12.13
N LEU A 349 -12.97 -15.50 -12.75
CA LEU A 349 -13.18 -16.36 -13.93
C LEU A 349 -14.29 -17.37 -13.71
N LYS A 350 -14.47 -17.82 -12.47
CA LYS A 350 -15.55 -18.73 -12.06
C LYS A 350 -16.92 -18.06 -12.13
N ASP A 351 -17.06 -16.86 -11.58
CA ASP A 351 -18.34 -16.12 -11.61
C ASP A 351 -18.68 -15.70 -13.05
N TYR A 352 -17.67 -15.31 -13.83
CA TYR A 352 -17.82 -15.01 -15.26
C TYR A 352 -18.32 -16.24 -16.03
N PHE A 353 -17.70 -17.39 -15.79
CA PHE A 353 -18.11 -18.65 -16.41
C PHE A 353 -19.54 -19.03 -16.03
N GLU A 354 -19.91 -18.87 -14.76
CA GLU A 354 -21.27 -19.17 -14.29
C GLU A 354 -22.32 -18.25 -14.96
N ILE A 355 -22.04 -16.95 -15.07
CA ILE A 355 -22.91 -15.98 -15.75
C ILE A 355 -23.05 -16.33 -17.24
N VAL A 356 -21.92 -16.59 -17.93
CA VAL A 356 -21.89 -16.96 -19.34
C VAL A 356 -22.69 -18.22 -19.58
N THR A 357 -22.51 -19.26 -18.75
CA THR A 357 -23.25 -20.53 -18.85
C THR A 357 -24.74 -20.29 -18.67
N ARG A 358 -25.16 -19.51 -17.67
CA ARG A 358 -26.57 -19.18 -17.45
C ARG A 358 -27.20 -18.39 -18.60
N LEU A 359 -26.43 -17.51 -19.25
CA LEU A 359 -26.91 -16.76 -20.42
C LEU A 359 -27.07 -17.66 -21.63
N LEU A 360 -26.13 -18.58 -21.87
CA LEU A 360 -26.22 -19.60 -22.93
C LEU A 360 -27.40 -20.54 -22.69
N ASP A 361 -27.64 -20.99 -21.47
CA ASP A 361 -28.79 -21.84 -21.10
C ASP A 361 -30.14 -21.14 -21.35
N LYS A 362 -30.18 -19.82 -21.24
CA LYS A 362 -31.36 -19.00 -21.56
C LYS A 362 -31.49 -18.66 -23.05
N GLY A 363 -30.56 -19.13 -23.90
CA GLY A 363 -30.60 -18.95 -25.33
C GLY A 363 -30.05 -17.63 -25.85
N TYR A 364 -29.31 -16.85 -25.03
CA TYR A 364 -28.62 -15.67 -25.52
C TYR A 364 -27.39 -16.07 -26.34
N PRO A 365 -27.25 -15.65 -27.61
CA PRO A 365 -26.11 -15.99 -28.43
C PRO A 365 -24.88 -15.17 -27.97
N ILE A 366 -23.85 -15.88 -27.52
CA ILE A 366 -22.56 -15.27 -27.16
C ILE A 366 -21.54 -15.64 -28.24
N PRO A 367 -20.83 -14.69 -28.87
CA PRO A 367 -19.86 -14.97 -29.92
C PRO A 367 -18.73 -15.89 -29.41
N THR A 368 -18.44 -16.98 -30.12
CA THR A 368 -17.37 -17.93 -29.78
C THR A 368 -16.00 -17.25 -29.66
N LYS A 369 -15.74 -16.29 -30.55
CA LYS A 369 -14.51 -15.47 -30.48
C LYS A 369 -14.37 -14.70 -29.17
N TRP A 370 -15.48 -14.21 -28.63
CA TRP A 370 -15.47 -13.49 -27.36
C TRP A 370 -15.18 -14.45 -26.18
N ILE A 371 -15.79 -15.63 -26.17
CA ILE A 371 -15.55 -16.68 -25.16
C ILE A 371 -14.07 -17.10 -25.19
N SER A 372 -13.55 -17.38 -26.40
CA SER A 372 -12.14 -17.76 -26.58
C SER A 372 -11.17 -16.70 -26.06
N LYS A 373 -11.43 -15.43 -26.36
CA LYS A 373 -10.60 -14.31 -25.91
C LYS A 373 -10.69 -14.08 -24.39
N THR A 374 -11.90 -14.16 -23.84
CA THR A 374 -12.14 -13.86 -22.40
C THR A 374 -11.60 -14.94 -21.49
N PHE A 375 -11.74 -16.23 -21.87
CA PHE A 375 -11.27 -17.35 -21.05
C PHE A 375 -9.91 -17.89 -21.47
N ASN A 376 -9.29 -17.31 -22.51
CA ASN A 376 -8.03 -17.76 -23.10
C ASN A 376 -8.02 -19.25 -23.43
N ILE A 377 -9.17 -19.77 -23.93
CA ILE A 377 -9.35 -21.15 -24.33
C ILE A 377 -9.46 -21.21 -25.84
N PRO A 378 -8.61 -21.97 -26.56
CA PRO A 378 -8.80 -22.17 -27.99
C PRO A 378 -10.07 -22.97 -28.23
N ILE A 379 -11.03 -22.36 -28.92
CA ILE A 379 -12.28 -23.04 -29.31
C ILE A 379 -12.25 -23.19 -30.83
N ASP A 380 -12.09 -24.44 -31.31
CA ASP A 380 -12.13 -24.78 -32.70
C ASP A 380 -13.48 -25.43 -33.08
N GLY A 381 -14.12 -24.92 -34.12
CA GLY A 381 -15.32 -25.45 -34.71
C GLY A 381 -16.64 -24.83 -34.21
N ASP A 382 -17.70 -25.09 -34.98
CA ASP A 382 -19.07 -24.70 -34.65
C ASP A 382 -19.65 -25.56 -33.53
N PRO A 383 -20.46 -24.95 -32.62
CA PRO A 383 -21.09 -25.71 -31.56
C PRO A 383 -22.00 -26.80 -32.13
N LYS A 384 -21.72 -28.05 -31.78
CA LYS A 384 -22.63 -29.14 -32.13
C LYS A 384 -23.96 -28.95 -31.39
N PRO A 385 -25.11 -29.07 -32.08
CA PRO A 385 -26.40 -28.96 -31.41
C PRO A 385 -26.49 -29.96 -30.26
N VAL A 386 -26.76 -29.46 -29.06
CA VAL A 386 -27.01 -30.29 -27.88
C VAL A 386 -28.25 -31.16 -28.21
N GLN A 387 -28.06 -32.47 -28.37
CA GLN A 387 -29.17 -33.39 -28.50
C GLN A 387 -29.99 -33.32 -27.21
N GLN A 388 -31.20 -32.76 -27.30
CA GLN A 388 -32.15 -32.88 -26.20
C GLN A 388 -32.34 -34.35 -25.87
N PRO A 389 -32.28 -34.76 -24.60
CA PRO A 389 -32.59 -36.13 -24.24
C PRO A 389 -34.01 -36.46 -24.78
N SER A 390 -34.11 -37.44 -25.63
CA SER A 390 -35.40 -37.89 -26.18
C SER A 390 -36.34 -38.20 -25.03
N PRO A 391 -37.62 -37.76 -25.10
CA PRO A 391 -38.57 -38.05 -24.05
C PRO A 391 -38.64 -39.56 -23.83
N PHE A 392 -38.52 -39.98 -22.60
CA PHE A 392 -38.59 -41.39 -22.18
C PHE A 392 -39.73 -42.09 -22.92
N LYS A 393 -39.40 -43.10 -23.74
CA LYS A 393 -40.38 -44.01 -24.25
C LYS A 393 -41.12 -44.65 -23.06
N GLN A 394 -42.40 -44.34 -22.92
CA GLN A 394 -43.26 -45.02 -21.95
C GLN A 394 -43.16 -46.52 -22.18
N PRO A 395 -43.03 -47.34 -21.14
CA PRO A 395 -43.07 -48.77 -21.28
C PRO A 395 -44.44 -49.20 -21.87
N PRO A 396 -44.49 -50.21 -22.75
CA PRO A 396 -45.73 -50.63 -23.34
C PRO A 396 -46.75 -51.01 -22.26
N LYS A 397 -48.00 -50.52 -22.39
CA LYS A 397 -49.11 -50.90 -21.54
C LYS A 397 -49.28 -52.44 -21.63
N ALA A 398 -49.14 -53.07 -20.48
CA ALA A 398 -49.49 -54.51 -20.36
C ALA A 398 -50.97 -54.71 -20.75
N GLN A 399 -51.21 -55.51 -21.79
CA GLN A 399 -52.55 -55.98 -22.15
C GLN A 399 -53.10 -56.87 -21.02
N ALA A 400 -54.20 -56.47 -20.45
CA ALA A 400 -54.93 -57.26 -19.48
C ALA A 400 -55.56 -58.50 -20.22
N THR A 401 -55.15 -59.68 -19.84
CA THR A 401 -55.79 -60.94 -20.20
C THR A 401 -56.98 -61.15 -19.27
N PRO A 402 -58.19 -61.38 -19.78
CA PRO A 402 -59.33 -61.74 -18.94
C PRO A 402 -59.38 -63.26 -18.74
N GLY A 403 -59.55 -63.71 -17.56
CA GLY A 403 -59.83 -65.11 -17.26
C GLY A 403 -59.24 -65.62 -15.98
N GLY A 404 -59.91 -65.58 -14.92
CA GLY A 404 -60.65 -66.72 -14.37
C GLY A 404 -59.83 -67.56 -13.41
N PHE A 405 -60.14 -67.54 -12.17
CA PHE A 405 -60.54 -68.69 -11.38
C PHE A 405 -60.54 -68.35 -9.87
N LEU A 406 -61.70 -68.55 -9.31
CA LEU A 406 -61.97 -68.71 -7.90
C LEU A 406 -61.20 -69.91 -7.31
N ALA A 407 -60.68 -69.79 -6.08
CA ALA A 407 -61.02 -70.79 -5.02
C ALA A 407 -60.05 -70.63 -3.83
N ASN A 408 -60.65 -70.35 -2.72
CA ASN A 408 -60.49 -70.99 -1.38
C ASN A 408 -59.12 -71.24 -0.77
N PHE A 409 -58.85 -70.69 0.41
CA PHE A 409 -58.94 -71.39 1.69
C PHE A 409 -58.32 -70.55 2.83
N GLN A 410 -59.13 -70.40 3.84
CA GLN A 410 -58.90 -70.19 5.29
C GLN A 410 -58.09 -69.00 5.71
#